data_0131f50b9fbbbac33d723dfc8e7ad11f
#
_entry.id   0131f50b9fbbbac33d723dfc8e7ad11f
#
_cell.length_a   1.000
_cell.length_b   1.000
_cell.length_c   1.000
_cell.angle_alpha   90.00
_cell.angle_beta   90.00
_cell.angle_gamma   90.00
#
_symmetry.space_group_name_H-M   'P 1'
#
loop_
_entity.id
_entity.type
_entity.pdbx_description
1 polymer ?
#
loop_
_entity_poly.entity_id
_entity_poly.type
_entity_poly.pdbx_seq_one_letter_code
_entity_poly.pdbx_strand_id
1 'polypeptide(L)'
;MKSIIRKFLSLSLAVVLAAAPLNAFASDALGDDLTSSSVEVNERTELNAGTFWSNTYSDLRQENYVVYSPNARVKPIVSGGDYTTQLTTVSTAAKKLEARGYRVVAGINGDYYDTATGIPLGSMMTEGVLRNASSEYYAIGFRDDGSTVMGKPSLRITAQSDYGRSLTVTAFNYVRQSSFGIYLYDSTFNARATTGTSEEGVDVVCSAVGGSLGLNGSLTLVVEQVIEGGKDTPVGAGQYVLSSNLKAAGYVEQLRALQPGERLTLSVSANGSEWNGVTNMIGALYQLVDNGQVCSGLVNGAAPRTAVGLKRDGSLVLYTIDGRQSGYSIGATLTQVAQRMVELGCVTALSLDGGGSTARYRRLSTSPRAAASAR
;
A
#
# COMPACT_ATOMS: atom_id res chain seq x y z
N MET A 1 5.98 -82.51 15.45
CA MET A 1 6.20 -81.60 14.31
C MET A 1 5.18 -80.47 14.44
N LYS A 2 5.65 -79.27 14.83
CA LYS A 2 4.78 -78.13 15.14
C LYS A 2 4.58 -77.26 13.91
N SER A 3 3.33 -77.10 13.42
CA SER A 3 2.97 -76.19 12.36
C SER A 3 2.83 -74.76 12.93
N ILE A 4 3.58 -73.80 12.35
CA ILE A 4 3.52 -72.38 12.69
C ILE A 4 2.57 -71.71 11.68
N ILE A 5 1.39 -71.29 12.16
CA ILE A 5 0.45 -70.50 11.39
C ILE A 5 0.88 -69.02 11.56
N ARG A 6 1.36 -68.40 10.49
CA ARG A 6 1.60 -66.96 10.41
C ARG A 6 0.27 -66.26 10.11
N LYS A 7 -0.21 -65.48 11.08
CA LYS A 7 -1.31 -64.54 10.89
C LYS A 7 -0.77 -63.28 10.19
N PHE A 8 -1.19 -63.01 8.96
CA PHE A 8 -1.01 -61.73 8.31
C PHE A 8 -2.04 -60.75 8.88
N LEU A 9 -1.56 -59.73 9.56
CA LEU A 9 -2.36 -58.59 9.97
C LEU A 9 -2.40 -57.62 8.78
N SER A 10 -3.52 -57.52 8.07
CA SER A 10 -3.75 -56.52 7.04
C SER A 10 -4.06 -55.19 7.73
N LEU A 11 -3.09 -54.27 7.69
CA LEU A 11 -3.25 -52.89 8.14
C LEU A 11 -3.96 -52.12 7.03
N SER A 12 -5.28 -51.96 7.12
CA SER A 12 -6.04 -51.06 6.27
C SER A 12 -5.72 -49.62 6.66
N LEU A 13 -4.91 -48.95 5.85
CA LEU A 13 -4.65 -47.50 5.94
C LEU A 13 -5.92 -46.79 5.48
N ALA A 14 -6.76 -46.38 6.43
CA ALA A 14 -7.85 -45.45 6.15
C ALA A 14 -7.24 -44.09 5.84
N VAL A 15 -7.16 -43.72 4.56
CA VAL A 15 -6.87 -42.34 4.15
C VAL A 15 -8.11 -41.54 4.51
N VAL A 16 -8.07 -40.86 5.65
CA VAL A 16 -9.02 -39.79 5.95
C VAL A 16 -8.64 -38.63 5.03
N LEU A 17 -9.29 -38.54 3.89
CA LEU A 17 -9.38 -37.27 3.17
C LEU A 17 -10.11 -36.29 4.13
N ALA A 18 -9.37 -35.44 4.80
CA ALA A 18 -9.93 -34.26 5.41
C ALA A 18 -10.53 -33.44 4.28
N ALA A 19 -11.86 -33.55 4.09
CA ALA A 19 -12.59 -32.62 3.27
C ALA A 19 -12.32 -31.23 3.87
N ALA A 20 -11.52 -30.43 3.17
CA ALA A 20 -11.48 -29.00 3.45
C ALA A 20 -12.94 -28.50 3.43
N PRO A 21 -13.34 -27.63 4.36
CA PRO A 21 -14.71 -27.15 4.37
C PRO A 21 -14.99 -26.48 3.02
N LEU A 22 -15.94 -27.04 2.27
CA LEU A 22 -16.45 -26.52 0.98
C LEU A 22 -17.00 -25.09 1.07
N ASN A 23 -17.05 -24.50 2.27
CA ASN A 23 -17.62 -23.18 2.53
C ASN A 23 -16.63 -22.01 2.45
N ALA A 24 -15.36 -22.24 2.10
CA ALA A 24 -14.36 -21.15 2.07
C ALA A 24 -14.63 -20.10 0.98
N PHE A 25 -15.51 -20.38 0.03
CA PHE A 25 -15.78 -19.52 -1.13
C PHE A 25 -17.19 -18.95 -1.16
N ALA A 26 -18.16 -19.54 -0.42
CA ALA A 26 -19.52 -19.04 -0.36
C ALA A 26 -19.55 -17.56 0.05
N SER A 27 -20.40 -16.77 -0.58
CA SER A 27 -20.52 -15.34 -0.30
C SER A 27 -21.96 -14.86 -0.41
N ASP A 28 -22.57 -14.56 0.72
CA ASP A 28 -23.88 -13.87 0.74
C ASP A 28 -23.76 -12.45 0.17
N ALA A 29 -22.58 -11.80 0.30
CA ALA A 29 -22.34 -10.45 -0.18
C ALA A 29 -22.26 -10.36 -1.70
N LEU A 30 -21.73 -11.39 -2.38
CA LEU A 30 -21.52 -11.39 -3.83
C LEU A 30 -22.62 -12.07 -4.62
N GLY A 31 -23.36 -12.99 -4.00
CA GLY A 31 -24.45 -13.78 -4.61
C GLY A 31 -24.15 -15.28 -4.64
N ASP A 32 -24.84 -16.01 -5.51
CA ASP A 32 -24.75 -17.47 -5.58
C ASP A 32 -23.40 -17.92 -6.16
N ASP A 33 -22.73 -18.85 -5.49
CA ASP A 33 -21.47 -19.43 -5.95
C ASP A 33 -21.67 -20.25 -7.23
N LEU A 34 -20.88 -19.94 -8.26
CA LEU A 34 -20.83 -20.72 -9.49
C LEU A 34 -19.55 -21.55 -9.58
N THR A 35 -18.40 -20.94 -9.34
CA THR A 35 -17.13 -21.63 -9.35
C THR A 35 -16.15 -21.02 -8.35
N SER A 36 -15.25 -21.84 -7.85
CA SER A 36 -14.15 -21.39 -7.01
C SER A 36 -12.88 -22.18 -7.29
N SER A 37 -11.73 -21.57 -7.04
CA SER A 37 -10.43 -22.22 -7.14
C SER A 37 -9.46 -21.66 -6.11
N SER A 38 -8.57 -22.51 -5.60
CA SER A 38 -7.46 -22.13 -4.74
C SER A 38 -6.18 -22.81 -5.20
N VAL A 39 -5.08 -22.09 -5.21
CA VAL A 39 -3.75 -22.60 -5.55
C VAL A 39 -2.74 -22.08 -4.54
N GLU A 40 -2.11 -23.00 -3.82
CA GLU A 40 -0.94 -22.69 -3.00
C GLU A 40 0.27 -22.42 -3.91
N VAL A 41 0.86 -21.23 -3.82
CA VAL A 41 2.02 -20.81 -4.62
C VAL A 41 3.33 -20.91 -3.88
N ASN A 42 3.28 -20.90 -2.58
CA ASN A 42 4.36 -21.22 -1.65
C ASN A 42 3.77 -21.50 -0.26
N GLU A 43 4.60 -21.99 0.65
CA GLU A 43 4.23 -22.14 2.06
C GLU A 43 3.65 -20.83 2.60
N ARG A 44 2.38 -20.82 3.00
CA ARG A 44 1.63 -19.68 3.56
C ARG A 44 1.16 -18.61 2.56
N THR A 45 1.12 -18.90 1.27
CA THR A 45 0.52 -17.99 0.29
C THR A 45 -0.38 -18.74 -0.66
N GLU A 46 -1.66 -18.39 -0.65
CA GLU A 46 -2.68 -18.97 -1.51
C GLU A 46 -3.25 -17.91 -2.47
N LEU A 47 -3.42 -18.28 -3.72
CA LEU A 47 -4.16 -17.52 -4.71
C LEU A 47 -5.55 -18.11 -4.87
N ASN A 48 -6.56 -17.29 -4.70
CA ASN A 48 -7.96 -17.70 -4.76
C ASN A 48 -8.72 -16.94 -5.85
N ALA A 49 -9.68 -17.58 -6.48
CA ALA A 49 -10.59 -16.96 -7.43
C ALA A 49 -11.99 -17.51 -7.27
N GLY A 50 -13.01 -16.66 -7.45
CA GLY A 50 -14.42 -17.03 -7.37
C GLY A 50 -15.25 -16.34 -8.45
N THR A 51 -16.27 -17.06 -8.94
CA THR A 51 -17.31 -16.55 -9.84
C THR A 51 -18.64 -16.70 -9.14
N PHE A 52 -19.43 -15.63 -9.13
CA PHE A 52 -20.72 -15.54 -8.46
C PHE A 52 -21.79 -15.04 -9.43
N TRP A 53 -23.05 -15.47 -9.20
CA TRP A 53 -24.22 -14.89 -9.84
C TRP A 53 -24.89 -13.90 -8.90
N SER A 54 -24.95 -12.66 -9.32
CA SER A 54 -25.62 -11.61 -8.57
C SER A 54 -27.11 -11.57 -8.91
N ASN A 55 -27.97 -12.03 -8.00
CA ASN A 55 -29.43 -11.96 -8.17
C ASN A 55 -29.93 -10.51 -8.26
N THR A 56 -29.29 -9.57 -7.56
CA THR A 56 -29.66 -8.15 -7.59
C THR A 56 -29.48 -7.52 -8.97
N TYR A 57 -28.44 -7.92 -9.70
CA TYR A 57 -28.10 -7.32 -11.00
C TYR A 57 -28.32 -8.27 -12.17
N SER A 58 -28.71 -9.53 -11.91
CA SER A 58 -28.87 -10.61 -12.91
C SER A 58 -27.65 -10.74 -13.82
N ASP A 59 -26.43 -10.76 -13.23
CA ASP A 59 -25.16 -10.79 -13.97
C ASP A 59 -24.03 -11.40 -13.10
N LEU A 60 -22.88 -11.64 -13.70
CA LEU A 60 -21.73 -12.29 -13.08
C LEU A 60 -20.86 -11.31 -12.26
N ARG A 61 -20.13 -11.90 -11.31
CA ARG A 61 -19.04 -11.25 -10.57
C ARG A 61 -17.82 -12.17 -10.55
N GLN A 62 -16.65 -11.57 -10.71
CA GLN A 62 -15.34 -12.26 -10.70
C GLN A 62 -14.45 -11.65 -9.62
N GLU A 63 -14.22 -12.41 -8.55
CA GLU A 63 -13.24 -12.00 -7.53
C GLU A 63 -11.92 -12.75 -7.67
N ASN A 64 -10.84 -12.12 -7.19
CA ASN A 64 -9.57 -12.76 -6.97
C ASN A 64 -8.96 -12.22 -5.67
N TYR A 65 -8.36 -13.09 -4.87
CA TYR A 65 -7.67 -12.67 -3.67
C TYR A 65 -6.49 -13.56 -3.33
N VAL A 66 -5.53 -12.97 -2.62
CA VAL A 66 -4.37 -13.66 -2.08
C VAL A 66 -4.53 -13.70 -0.57
N VAL A 67 -4.38 -14.86 0.03
CA VAL A 67 -4.20 -15.01 1.47
C VAL A 67 -2.72 -15.21 1.73
N TYR A 68 -2.13 -14.35 2.55
CA TYR A 68 -0.72 -14.39 2.90
C TYR A 68 -0.59 -14.42 4.42
N SER A 69 0.12 -15.40 4.95
CA SER A 69 0.48 -15.44 6.38
C SER A 69 1.91 -14.95 6.58
N PRO A 70 2.17 -14.03 7.55
CA PRO A 70 3.48 -13.44 7.76
C PRO A 70 4.59 -14.48 7.92
N ASN A 71 5.71 -14.26 7.22
CA ASN A 71 6.90 -15.09 7.35
C ASN A 71 8.16 -14.32 6.87
N ALA A 72 9.34 -14.78 7.26
CA ALA A 72 10.61 -14.13 6.92
C ALA A 72 11.05 -14.29 5.44
N ARG A 73 10.44 -15.23 4.70
CA ARG A 73 10.85 -15.53 3.29
C ARG A 73 10.05 -14.76 2.26
N VAL A 74 8.80 -14.43 2.59
CA VAL A 74 7.89 -13.69 1.71
C VAL A 74 7.33 -12.53 2.51
N LYS A 75 7.46 -11.32 1.99
CA LYS A 75 6.96 -10.11 2.64
C LYS A 75 6.31 -9.16 1.64
N PRO A 76 5.34 -8.35 2.06
CA PRO A 76 4.79 -7.29 1.24
C PRO A 76 5.82 -6.19 1.00
N ILE A 77 5.89 -5.70 -0.24
CA ILE A 77 6.69 -4.54 -0.63
C ILE A 77 5.80 -3.55 -1.36
N VAL A 78 5.90 -2.29 -0.99
CA VAL A 78 5.26 -1.18 -1.70
C VAL A 78 6.20 -0.71 -2.80
N SER A 79 5.70 -0.58 -4.02
CA SER A 79 6.48 -0.14 -5.18
C SER A 79 5.65 0.80 -6.04
N GLY A 80 6.29 1.83 -6.57
CA GLY A 80 5.66 2.85 -7.42
C GLY A 80 6.49 3.22 -8.64
N GLY A 81 6.20 4.38 -9.22
CA GLY A 81 6.97 5.00 -10.28
C GLY A 81 8.37 5.45 -9.82
N ASP A 82 9.17 5.97 -10.74
CA ASP A 82 10.48 6.55 -10.41
C ASP A 82 10.30 7.90 -9.70
N TYR A 83 9.19 8.57 -10.00
CA TYR A 83 8.79 9.84 -9.40
C TYR A 83 7.43 9.69 -8.69
N THR A 84 7.19 10.52 -7.69
CA THR A 84 5.92 10.53 -6.94
C THR A 84 4.71 10.81 -7.83
N THR A 85 4.87 11.67 -8.84
CA THR A 85 3.82 12.00 -9.84
C THR A 85 3.67 10.96 -10.96
N GLN A 86 4.49 9.92 -10.98
CA GLN A 86 4.48 8.92 -12.05
C GLN A 86 3.56 7.76 -11.74
N LEU A 87 2.48 7.61 -12.48
CA LEU A 87 1.65 6.42 -12.44
C LEU A 87 2.41 5.22 -13.03
N THR A 88 2.21 4.05 -12.44
CA THR A 88 2.79 2.80 -12.93
C THR A 88 1.80 1.66 -12.81
N THR A 89 1.85 0.71 -13.73
CA THR A 89 1.00 -0.48 -13.65
C THR A 89 1.59 -1.51 -12.67
N VAL A 90 0.74 -2.36 -12.11
CA VAL A 90 1.17 -3.46 -11.21
C VAL A 90 2.20 -4.36 -11.89
N SER A 91 2.01 -4.65 -13.18
CA SER A 91 2.96 -5.46 -13.96
C SER A 91 4.32 -4.77 -14.16
N THR A 92 4.34 -3.46 -14.36
CA THR A 92 5.59 -2.68 -14.47
C THR A 92 6.30 -2.63 -13.12
N ALA A 93 5.59 -2.39 -12.03
CA ALA A 93 6.13 -2.41 -10.67
C ALA A 93 6.73 -3.79 -10.33
N ALA A 94 6.03 -4.89 -10.67
CA ALA A 94 6.54 -6.24 -10.50
C ALA A 94 7.85 -6.48 -11.28
N LYS A 95 7.92 -6.09 -12.55
CA LYS A 95 9.15 -6.19 -13.36
C LYS A 95 10.32 -5.39 -12.79
N LYS A 96 10.07 -4.17 -12.26
CA LYS A 96 11.09 -3.36 -11.59
C LYS A 96 11.65 -4.08 -10.35
N LEU A 97 10.79 -4.68 -9.53
CA LEU A 97 11.21 -5.46 -8.38
C LEU A 97 12.00 -6.72 -8.81
N GLU A 98 11.55 -7.43 -9.84
CA GLU A 98 12.24 -8.59 -10.37
C GLU A 98 13.64 -8.23 -10.93
N ALA A 99 13.78 -7.09 -11.60
CA ALA A 99 15.08 -6.58 -12.06
C ALA A 99 16.05 -6.25 -10.90
N ARG A 100 15.52 -5.99 -9.69
CA ARG A 100 16.29 -5.80 -8.45
C ARG A 100 16.58 -7.11 -7.71
N GLY A 101 16.20 -8.27 -8.28
CA GLY A 101 16.47 -9.58 -7.71
C GLY A 101 15.33 -10.15 -6.83
N TYR A 102 14.21 -9.45 -6.68
CA TYR A 102 13.05 -9.98 -5.98
C TYR A 102 12.32 -11.03 -6.85
N ARG A 103 11.71 -12.02 -6.20
CA ARG A 103 10.75 -12.92 -6.84
C ARG A 103 9.35 -12.47 -6.48
N VAL A 104 8.68 -11.75 -7.37
CA VAL A 104 7.30 -11.31 -7.15
C VAL A 104 6.34 -12.48 -7.32
N VAL A 105 5.55 -12.79 -6.30
CA VAL A 105 4.58 -13.90 -6.27
C VAL A 105 3.21 -13.41 -6.74
N ALA A 106 2.73 -12.31 -6.14
CA ALA A 106 1.47 -11.68 -6.45
C ALA A 106 1.57 -10.17 -6.15
N GLY A 107 0.63 -9.39 -6.69
CA GLY A 107 0.52 -7.96 -6.42
C GLY A 107 -0.85 -7.43 -6.82
N ILE A 108 -1.26 -6.35 -6.18
CA ILE A 108 -2.45 -5.56 -6.51
C ILE A 108 -2.05 -4.10 -6.67
N ASN A 109 -2.92 -3.27 -7.27
CA ASN A 109 -2.72 -1.83 -7.32
C ASN A 109 -2.79 -1.21 -5.91
N GLY A 110 -2.32 0.03 -5.80
CA GLY A 110 -2.18 0.74 -4.53
C GLY A 110 -3.23 1.82 -4.30
N ASP A 111 -2.77 2.92 -3.69
CA ASP A 111 -3.57 4.04 -3.21
C ASP A 111 -4.35 4.76 -4.32
N TYR A 112 -5.37 5.48 -3.89
CA TYR A 112 -5.99 6.54 -4.68
C TYR A 112 -4.97 7.65 -4.98
N TYR A 113 -5.17 8.36 -6.06
CA TYR A 113 -4.29 9.46 -6.47
C TYR A 113 -5.09 10.63 -7.04
N ASP A 114 -4.51 11.80 -7.00
CA ASP A 114 -5.03 12.97 -7.69
C ASP A 114 -4.83 12.81 -9.20
N THR A 115 -5.92 12.77 -9.96
CA THR A 115 -5.89 12.48 -11.40
C THR A 115 -5.24 13.59 -12.23
N ALA A 116 -5.14 14.82 -11.72
CA ALA A 116 -4.48 15.92 -12.39
C ALA A 116 -2.95 15.90 -12.22
N THR A 117 -2.47 15.37 -11.09
CA THR A 117 -1.06 15.43 -10.72
C THR A 117 -0.37 14.07 -10.69
N GLY A 118 -1.12 12.97 -10.54
CA GLY A 118 -0.60 11.63 -10.32
C GLY A 118 -0.12 11.36 -8.90
N ILE A 119 -0.24 12.33 -7.98
CA ILE A 119 0.23 12.21 -6.60
C ILE A 119 -0.71 11.31 -5.79
N PRO A 120 -0.18 10.28 -5.06
CA PRO A 120 -0.99 9.48 -4.13
C PRO A 120 -1.63 10.36 -3.06
N LEU A 121 -2.90 10.06 -2.69
CA LEU A 121 -3.60 10.84 -1.67
C LEU A 121 -3.01 10.61 -0.28
N GLY A 122 -2.72 9.38 0.06
CA GLY A 122 -2.10 9.02 1.33
C GLY A 122 -0.58 9.01 1.29
N SER A 123 0.03 8.47 2.34
CA SER A 123 1.48 8.37 2.45
C SER A 123 2.01 7.11 1.82
N MET A 124 3.15 7.21 1.16
CA MET A 124 3.87 6.09 0.58
C MET A 124 5.30 6.01 1.13
N MET A 125 5.68 4.84 1.60
CA MET A 125 7.04 4.53 2.04
C MET A 125 7.49 3.21 1.43
N THR A 126 8.70 3.17 0.92
CA THR A 126 9.32 2.00 0.31
C THR A 126 10.66 1.72 0.97
N GLU A 127 10.81 0.51 1.53
CA GLU A 127 12.07 0.06 2.12
C GLU A 127 12.67 1.08 3.12
N GLY A 128 11.82 1.64 3.97
CA GLY A 128 12.19 2.58 5.03
C GLY A 128 12.30 4.05 4.60
N VAL A 129 12.13 4.37 3.31
CA VAL A 129 12.24 5.74 2.78
C VAL A 129 10.86 6.24 2.33
N LEU A 130 10.45 7.39 2.85
CA LEU A 130 9.24 8.08 2.39
C LEU A 130 9.39 8.52 0.93
N ARG A 131 8.33 8.35 0.16
CA ARG A 131 8.20 8.85 -1.21
C ARG A 131 7.29 10.07 -1.26
N ASN A 132 6.23 10.06 -0.47
CA ASN A 132 5.40 11.21 -0.15
C ASN A 132 4.80 11.03 1.24
N ALA A 133 4.34 12.09 1.85
CA ALA A 133 3.64 12.05 3.13
C ALA A 133 2.48 13.05 3.17
N SER A 134 1.33 12.55 3.64
CA SER A 134 0.13 13.29 4.00
C SER A 134 -0.38 12.76 5.33
N SER A 135 -1.00 13.60 6.17
CA SER A 135 -1.39 13.21 7.54
C SER A 135 -2.84 12.70 7.68
N GLU A 136 -3.67 12.80 6.64
CA GLU A 136 -5.13 12.72 6.79
C GLU A 136 -5.74 11.35 6.48
N TYR A 137 -5.03 10.49 5.73
CA TYR A 137 -5.57 9.27 5.18
C TYR A 137 -5.25 8.04 6.03
N TYR A 138 -6.04 6.98 5.83
CA TYR A 138 -5.68 5.65 6.31
C TYR A 138 -4.41 5.17 5.61
N ALA A 139 -3.73 4.21 6.22
CA ALA A 139 -2.58 3.56 5.62
C ALA A 139 -2.50 2.08 6.03
N ILE A 140 -1.78 1.32 5.23
CA ILE A 140 -1.37 -0.04 5.49
C ILE A 140 0.14 -0.02 5.60
N GLY A 141 0.67 -0.39 6.75
CA GLY A 141 2.10 -0.47 7.01
C GLY A 141 2.57 -1.93 7.12
N PHE A 142 3.72 -2.22 6.54
CA PHE A 142 4.34 -3.55 6.57
C PHE A 142 5.72 -3.46 7.21
N ARG A 143 6.06 -4.44 8.05
CA ARG A 143 7.38 -4.59 8.67
C ARG A 143 8.19 -5.65 7.94
N ASP A 144 9.48 -5.70 8.24
CA ASP A 144 10.40 -6.64 7.58
C ASP A 144 10.15 -8.12 7.94
N ASP A 145 9.46 -8.39 9.05
CA ASP A 145 8.99 -9.73 9.42
C ASP A 145 7.70 -10.14 8.68
N GLY A 146 7.17 -9.27 7.83
CA GLY A 146 5.93 -9.45 7.09
C GLY A 146 4.66 -9.10 7.86
N SER A 147 4.76 -8.69 9.12
CA SER A 147 3.60 -8.26 9.90
C SER A 147 3.04 -6.92 9.38
N THR A 148 1.73 -6.75 9.57
CA THR A 148 0.97 -5.63 9.00
C THR A 148 0.28 -4.83 10.09
N VAL A 149 0.24 -3.51 9.93
CA VAL A 149 -0.60 -2.60 10.70
C VAL A 149 -1.53 -1.83 9.75
N MET A 150 -2.76 -1.55 10.20
CA MET A 150 -3.73 -0.75 9.45
C MET A 150 -4.36 0.30 10.36
N GLY A 151 -4.52 1.51 9.86
CA GLY A 151 -5.11 2.62 10.61
C GLY A 151 -4.74 3.97 10.04
N LYS A 152 -4.80 5.01 10.88
CA LYS A 152 -4.33 6.36 10.53
C LYS A 152 -3.00 6.65 11.23
N PRO A 153 -1.88 6.64 10.52
CA PRO A 153 -0.57 6.93 11.11
C PRO A 153 -0.44 8.38 11.56
N SER A 154 -1.21 9.30 10.98
CA SER A 154 -1.13 10.75 11.25
C SER A 154 0.32 11.21 11.30
N LEU A 155 1.04 11.00 10.20
CA LEU A 155 2.48 11.28 10.11
C LEU A 155 2.77 12.75 10.40
N ARG A 156 3.80 12.98 11.21
CA ARG A 156 4.32 14.29 11.52
C ARG A 156 5.81 14.36 11.16
N ILE A 157 6.18 15.33 10.34
CA ILE A 157 7.57 15.60 9.97
C ILE A 157 8.00 16.89 10.68
N THR A 158 9.08 16.81 11.45
CA THR A 158 9.66 17.97 12.14
C THR A 158 11.10 18.15 11.73
N ALA A 159 11.55 19.40 11.63
CA ALA A 159 12.93 19.75 11.41
C ALA A 159 13.45 20.57 12.60
N GLN A 160 14.52 20.09 13.23
CA GLN A 160 15.20 20.77 14.33
C GLN A 160 16.51 21.37 13.81
N SER A 161 16.64 22.68 14.01
CA SER A 161 17.85 23.40 13.64
C SER A 161 18.88 23.35 14.78
N ASP A 162 20.15 23.30 14.43
CA ASP A 162 21.27 23.46 15.37
C ASP A 162 21.34 24.89 15.96
N TYR A 163 20.58 25.86 15.42
CA TYR A 163 20.39 27.20 15.99
C TYR A 163 19.15 27.28 16.90
N GLY A 164 18.56 26.12 17.26
CA GLY A 164 17.45 26.03 18.23
C GLY A 164 16.06 26.30 17.64
N ARG A 165 15.91 26.39 16.32
CA ARG A 165 14.61 26.55 15.66
C ARG A 165 13.92 25.18 15.48
N SER A 166 12.60 25.16 15.52
CA SER A 166 11.79 24.00 15.22
C SER A 166 10.77 24.33 14.14
N LEU A 167 10.74 23.56 13.08
CA LEU A 167 9.81 23.68 11.97
C LEU A 167 8.93 22.44 11.89
N THR A 168 7.66 22.60 11.54
CA THR A 168 6.79 21.49 11.17
C THR A 168 6.58 21.50 9.66
N VAL A 169 6.95 20.39 9.01
CA VAL A 169 6.70 20.19 7.59
C VAL A 169 5.27 19.65 7.43
N THR A 170 4.47 20.36 6.64
CA THR A 170 3.06 20.06 6.44
C THR A 170 2.87 18.80 5.59
N ALA A 171 3.64 18.68 4.51
CA ALA A 171 3.63 17.51 3.64
C ALA A 171 4.99 17.36 2.90
N PHE A 172 5.27 16.15 2.45
CA PHE A 172 6.45 15.81 1.68
C PHE A 172 6.05 15.31 0.29
N ASN A 173 6.67 15.86 -0.75
CA ASN A 173 6.38 15.53 -2.16
C ASN A 173 4.86 15.60 -2.44
N TYR A 174 4.29 16.76 -2.15
CA TYR A 174 2.85 17.02 -2.29
C TYR A 174 2.59 18.42 -2.86
N VAL A 175 1.36 18.68 -3.32
CA VAL A 175 1.01 20.01 -3.87
C VAL A 175 1.05 21.06 -2.79
N ARG A 176 1.85 22.13 -2.98
CA ARG A 176 1.93 23.27 -2.07
C ARG A 176 0.63 24.09 -2.08
N GLN A 177 0.01 24.23 -0.92
CA GLN A 177 -1.15 25.10 -0.75
C GLN A 177 -0.74 26.57 -0.72
N SER A 178 -1.63 27.45 -1.17
CA SER A 178 -1.34 28.87 -1.33
C SER A 178 -1.34 29.68 -0.02
N SER A 179 -2.01 29.21 1.04
CA SER A 179 -2.18 29.98 2.27
C SER A 179 -1.70 29.29 3.54
N PHE A 180 -1.12 28.11 3.43
CA PHE A 180 -0.79 27.30 4.60
C PHE A 180 0.40 26.39 4.37
N GLY A 181 1.31 26.32 5.35
CA GLY A 181 2.27 25.25 5.55
C GLY A 181 3.66 25.43 4.92
N ILE A 182 4.57 24.60 5.39
CA ILE A 182 5.90 24.36 4.83
C ILE A 182 5.87 22.99 4.14
N TYR A 183 6.26 22.94 2.90
CA TYR A 183 6.32 21.74 2.06
C TYR A 183 7.76 21.36 1.80
N LEU A 184 8.06 20.07 1.87
CA LEU A 184 9.38 19.52 1.59
C LEU A 184 9.35 18.78 0.24
N TYR A 185 10.36 18.98 -0.56
CA TYR A 185 10.53 18.31 -1.86
C TYR A 185 11.90 17.68 -1.96
N ASP A 186 11.98 16.55 -2.64
CA ASP A 186 13.22 15.96 -3.13
C ASP A 186 13.20 15.79 -4.65
N SER A 187 14.32 15.38 -5.24
CA SER A 187 14.45 15.18 -6.68
C SER A 187 13.55 14.08 -7.26
N THR A 188 12.89 13.28 -6.42
CA THR A 188 11.98 12.21 -6.84
C THR A 188 10.52 12.67 -6.87
N PHE A 189 10.23 13.94 -6.61
CA PHE A 189 8.85 14.45 -6.66
C PHE A 189 8.26 14.32 -8.06
N ASN A 190 8.92 14.86 -9.08
CA ASN A 190 8.46 14.81 -10.46
C ASN A 190 9.63 14.65 -11.45
N ALA A 191 9.31 14.32 -12.69
CA ALA A 191 10.31 14.05 -13.74
C ALA A 191 11.21 15.25 -14.10
N ARG A 192 10.81 16.49 -13.74
CA ARG A 192 11.61 17.70 -13.97
C ARG A 192 12.60 17.97 -12.85
N ALA A 193 12.51 17.19 -11.77
CA ALA A 193 13.28 17.39 -10.53
C ALA A 193 13.18 18.86 -10.04
N THR A 194 11.94 19.32 -9.82
CA THR A 194 11.61 20.67 -9.32
C THR A 194 10.54 20.58 -8.23
N THR A 195 10.29 21.70 -7.52
CA THR A 195 9.20 21.79 -6.55
C THR A 195 7.81 21.74 -7.20
N GLY A 196 7.70 21.88 -8.52
CA GLY A 196 6.42 21.86 -9.25
C GLY A 196 5.48 23.01 -8.90
N THR A 197 5.94 24.05 -8.20
CA THR A 197 5.11 25.15 -7.71
C THR A 197 4.82 26.17 -8.80
N SER A 198 3.57 26.62 -8.92
CA SER A 198 3.11 27.59 -9.90
C SER A 198 3.10 29.03 -9.41
N GLU A 199 3.10 29.24 -8.10
CA GLU A 199 3.10 30.55 -7.44
C GLU A 199 4.45 30.80 -6.77
N GLU A 200 4.79 32.07 -6.56
CA GLU A 200 6.01 32.49 -5.84
C GLU A 200 5.92 32.11 -4.36
N GLY A 201 7.07 31.84 -3.78
CA GLY A 201 7.22 31.47 -2.38
C GLY A 201 8.60 31.86 -1.83
N VAL A 202 8.86 31.46 -0.60
CA VAL A 202 10.21 31.36 -0.09
C VAL A 202 10.63 29.90 -0.14
N ASP A 203 11.72 29.65 -0.84
CA ASP A 203 12.28 28.31 -1.03
C ASP A 203 13.66 28.24 -0.38
N VAL A 204 13.88 27.22 0.45
CA VAL A 204 15.16 26.97 1.11
C VAL A 204 15.76 25.70 0.53
N VAL A 205 16.82 25.85 -0.25
CA VAL A 205 17.55 24.73 -0.82
C VAL A 205 18.53 24.18 0.20
N CYS A 206 18.49 22.87 0.40
CA CYS A 206 19.33 22.16 1.35
C CYS A 206 20.00 20.95 0.69
N SER A 207 21.21 20.60 1.11
CA SER A 207 21.88 19.35 0.75
C SER A 207 21.80 18.33 1.88
N ALA A 208 21.51 17.07 1.54
CA ALA A 208 21.55 15.97 2.49
C ALA A 208 23.03 15.62 2.82
N VAL A 209 23.32 15.56 4.12
CA VAL A 209 24.67 15.18 4.62
C VAL A 209 24.65 13.83 5.35
N GLY A 210 23.49 13.24 5.56
CA GLY A 210 23.37 11.90 6.12
C GLY A 210 21.94 11.50 6.49
N GLY A 211 21.70 10.18 6.58
CA GLY A 211 20.43 9.60 6.96
C GLY A 211 19.43 9.48 5.83
N SER A 212 18.18 9.16 6.19
CA SER A 212 17.05 9.06 5.28
C SER A 212 15.75 9.49 5.94
N LEU A 213 14.81 10.01 5.17
CA LEU A 213 13.50 10.42 5.67
C LEU A 213 12.56 9.20 5.73
N GLY A 214 12.23 8.74 6.93
CA GLY A 214 11.35 7.60 7.18
C GLY A 214 11.01 7.47 8.66
N LEU A 215 10.08 6.56 9.00
CA LEU A 215 9.57 6.39 10.36
C LEU A 215 10.64 5.96 11.38
N ASN A 216 11.68 5.28 10.92
CA ASN A 216 12.73 4.74 11.79
C ASN A 216 14.09 5.41 11.56
N GLY A 217 14.07 6.54 10.87
CA GLY A 217 15.28 7.25 10.47
C GLY A 217 15.23 8.74 10.78
N SER A 218 16.36 9.37 10.63
CA SER A 218 16.48 10.82 10.59
C SER A 218 17.29 11.25 9.38
N LEU A 219 16.97 12.41 8.83
CA LEU A 219 17.65 13.01 7.70
C LEU A 219 18.29 14.31 8.16
N THR A 220 19.60 14.45 7.96
CA THR A 220 20.30 15.70 8.25
C THR A 220 20.56 16.47 6.95
N LEU A 221 20.09 17.70 6.92
CA LEU A 221 20.25 18.65 5.82
C LEU A 221 21.15 19.81 6.25
N VAL A 222 21.84 20.41 5.30
CA VAL A 222 22.54 21.70 5.46
C VAL A 222 21.89 22.69 4.51
N VAL A 223 21.50 23.84 5.02
CA VAL A 223 20.93 24.95 4.23
C VAL A 223 22.01 25.50 3.31
N GLU A 224 21.74 25.56 2.01
CA GLU A 224 22.63 26.14 1.00
C GLU A 224 22.27 27.60 0.73
N GLN A 225 20.98 27.86 0.50
CA GLN A 225 20.48 29.20 0.19
C GLN A 225 19.00 29.35 0.51
N VAL A 226 18.58 30.58 0.75
CA VAL A 226 17.18 31.01 0.87
C VAL A 226 16.84 31.85 -0.36
N ILE A 227 15.78 31.47 -1.09
CA ILE A 227 15.37 32.11 -2.34
C ILE A 227 14.05 32.83 -2.11
N GLU A 228 14.04 34.15 -2.26
CA GLU A 228 12.83 34.97 -2.31
C GLU A 228 12.20 34.88 -3.70
N GLY A 229 10.87 34.76 -3.75
CA GLY A 229 10.14 34.61 -5.02
C GLY A 229 10.37 33.26 -5.71
N GLY A 230 10.84 32.24 -4.98
CA GLY A 230 11.09 30.90 -5.51
C GLY A 230 9.85 30.30 -6.16
N LYS A 231 9.99 29.79 -7.37
CA LYS A 231 8.93 29.19 -8.17
C LYS A 231 9.50 28.10 -9.05
N ASP A 232 8.88 26.93 -8.99
CA ASP A 232 9.35 25.72 -9.70
C ASP A 232 10.85 25.47 -9.50
N THR A 233 11.31 25.68 -8.24
CA THR A 233 12.73 25.63 -7.88
C THR A 233 13.30 24.26 -8.17
N PRO A 234 14.46 24.18 -8.86
CA PRO A 234 15.16 22.91 -9.11
C PRO A 234 15.56 22.20 -7.81
N VAL A 235 15.45 20.87 -7.82
CA VAL A 235 15.84 20.00 -6.71
C VAL A 235 16.84 18.97 -7.24
N GLY A 236 18.11 19.20 -7.03
CA GLY A 236 19.18 18.30 -7.48
C GLY A 236 19.21 16.96 -6.75
N ALA A 237 19.95 16.00 -7.26
CA ALA A 237 20.14 14.72 -6.58
C ALA A 237 20.80 14.95 -5.21
N GLY A 238 20.20 14.38 -4.15
CA GLY A 238 20.63 14.59 -2.76
C GLY A 238 20.27 15.97 -2.19
N GLN A 239 19.57 16.81 -2.94
CA GLN A 239 19.01 18.05 -2.43
C GLN A 239 17.56 17.89 -1.99
N TYR A 240 17.16 18.79 -1.10
CA TYR A 240 15.80 18.98 -0.61
C TYR A 240 15.46 20.46 -0.63
N VAL A 241 14.20 20.79 -0.91
CA VAL A 241 13.72 22.17 -0.87
C VAL A 241 12.57 22.27 0.11
N LEU A 242 12.72 23.10 1.16
CA LEU A 242 11.61 23.55 2.00
C LEU A 242 10.97 24.76 1.31
N SER A 243 9.66 24.74 1.15
CA SER A 243 8.95 25.74 0.35
C SER A 243 7.67 26.18 1.04
N SER A 244 7.41 27.49 1.08
CA SER A 244 6.15 28.07 1.55
C SER A 244 5.72 29.18 0.61
N ASN A 245 4.40 29.27 0.33
CA ASN A 245 3.83 30.30 -0.52
C ASN A 245 3.89 31.67 0.17
N LEU A 246 4.15 32.76 -0.56
CA LEU A 246 4.23 34.13 -0.01
C LEU A 246 2.97 34.54 0.77
N LYS A 247 1.79 33.97 0.43
CA LYS A 247 0.53 34.23 1.15
C LYS A 247 0.45 33.57 2.53
N ALA A 248 1.35 32.64 2.84
CA ALA A 248 1.43 31.93 4.12
C ALA A 248 2.43 32.60 5.08
N ALA A 249 2.21 33.87 5.42
CA ALA A 249 3.16 34.78 6.06
C ALA A 249 3.92 34.17 7.26
N GLY A 250 3.22 33.52 8.21
CA GLY A 250 3.88 32.94 9.39
C GLY A 250 4.84 31.79 9.07
N TYR A 251 4.61 31.05 7.98
CA TYR A 251 5.50 29.98 7.52
C TYR A 251 6.68 30.53 6.70
N VAL A 252 6.40 31.55 5.91
CA VAL A 252 7.42 32.26 5.12
C VAL A 252 8.49 32.85 6.04
N GLU A 253 8.12 33.51 7.14
CA GLU A 253 9.08 34.07 8.11
C GLU A 253 9.93 32.99 8.78
N GLN A 254 9.39 31.80 9.02
CA GLN A 254 10.18 30.68 9.54
C GLN A 254 11.25 30.24 8.54
N LEU A 255 10.96 30.23 7.24
CA LEU A 255 11.92 29.87 6.21
C LEU A 255 12.97 30.98 6.00
N ARG A 256 12.57 32.26 6.01
CA ARG A 256 13.47 33.42 5.93
C ARG A 256 14.51 33.47 7.05
N ALA A 257 14.12 32.96 8.23
CA ALA A 257 15.02 32.94 9.40
C ALA A 257 16.16 31.92 9.27
N LEU A 258 16.08 30.96 8.35
CA LEU A 258 17.13 29.98 8.12
C LEU A 258 18.34 30.63 7.42
N GLN A 259 19.54 30.12 7.70
CA GLN A 259 20.77 30.71 7.21
C GLN A 259 21.63 29.65 6.47
N PRO A 260 22.36 30.03 5.40
CA PRO A 260 23.31 29.14 4.78
C PRO A 260 24.33 28.59 5.79
N GLY A 261 24.56 27.27 5.73
CA GLY A 261 25.40 26.52 6.68
C GLY A 261 24.64 25.96 7.89
N GLU A 262 23.42 26.42 8.18
CA GLU A 262 22.58 25.91 9.27
C GLU A 262 22.19 24.44 9.01
N ARG A 263 22.25 23.60 10.05
CA ARG A 263 21.91 22.19 9.98
C ARG A 263 20.49 21.97 10.46
N LEU A 264 19.71 21.20 9.69
CA LEU A 264 18.36 20.78 10.02
C LEU A 264 18.33 19.25 10.15
N THR A 265 17.96 18.76 11.32
CA THR A 265 17.69 17.34 11.53
C THR A 265 16.18 17.09 11.40
N LEU A 266 15.79 16.37 10.36
CA LEU A 266 14.40 15.98 10.11
C LEU A 266 14.12 14.62 10.71
N SER A 267 12.96 14.51 11.35
CA SER A 267 12.43 13.24 11.88
C SER A 267 10.97 13.06 11.51
N VAL A 268 10.57 11.81 11.35
CA VAL A 268 9.19 11.42 11.06
C VAL A 268 8.66 10.61 12.23
N SER A 269 7.51 10.99 12.75
CA SER A 269 6.79 10.23 13.76
C SER A 269 5.39 9.87 13.29
N ALA A 270 4.87 8.76 13.77
CA ALA A 270 3.47 8.38 13.62
C ALA A 270 2.74 8.50 14.95
N ASN A 271 1.42 8.62 14.91
CA ASN A 271 0.59 8.56 16.08
C ASN A 271 0.36 7.08 16.46
N GLY A 272 0.98 6.66 17.56
CA GLY A 272 0.90 5.31 18.08
C GLY A 272 2.15 4.46 17.81
N SER A 273 2.51 3.65 18.82
CA SER A 273 3.69 2.76 18.77
C SER A 273 3.50 1.56 17.84
N GLU A 274 2.28 1.25 17.41
CA GLU A 274 1.97 0.20 16.45
C GLU A 274 2.60 0.42 15.07
N TRP A 275 2.98 1.66 14.75
CA TRP A 275 3.69 2.00 13.51
C TRP A 275 5.21 1.82 13.59
N ASN A 276 5.74 1.50 14.77
CA ASN A 276 7.17 1.25 14.92
C ASN A 276 7.61 0.04 14.08
N GLY A 277 8.77 0.16 13.46
CA GLY A 277 9.35 -0.89 12.61
C GLY A 277 8.71 -1.03 11.23
N VAL A 278 7.71 -0.19 10.86
CA VAL A 278 7.16 -0.17 9.51
C VAL A 278 8.22 0.33 8.53
N THR A 279 8.48 -0.45 7.48
CA THR A 279 9.44 -0.13 6.41
C THR A 279 8.78 0.07 5.05
N ASN A 280 7.55 -0.40 4.88
CA ASN A 280 6.76 -0.17 3.69
C ASN A 280 5.37 0.32 4.10
N MET A 281 4.83 1.32 3.41
CA MET A 281 3.52 1.91 3.70
C MET A 281 2.84 2.32 2.41
N ILE A 282 1.53 2.11 2.35
CA ILE A 282 0.67 2.58 1.26
C ILE A 282 -0.59 3.22 1.84
N GLY A 283 -1.01 4.34 1.29
CA GLY A 283 -2.24 5.02 1.67
C GLY A 283 -3.50 4.25 1.29
N ALA A 284 -4.61 4.58 1.94
CA ALA A 284 -5.94 4.06 1.67
C ALA A 284 -7.00 5.10 2.01
N LEU A 285 -8.14 5.06 1.32
CA LEU A 285 -9.15 6.12 1.46
C LEU A 285 -10.27 5.75 2.44
N TYR A 286 -10.84 4.56 2.33
CA TYR A 286 -11.99 4.14 3.15
C TYR A 286 -11.62 2.98 4.06
N GLN A 287 -12.03 3.07 5.33
CA GLN A 287 -12.10 1.90 6.20
C GLN A 287 -13.38 1.13 5.87
N LEU A 288 -13.21 -0.13 5.49
CA LEU A 288 -14.30 -1.03 5.10
C LEU A 288 -14.81 -1.86 6.28
N VAL A 289 -13.87 -2.36 7.09
CA VAL A 289 -14.14 -3.20 8.25
C VAL A 289 -13.36 -2.66 9.44
N ASP A 290 -14.04 -2.56 10.57
CA ASP A 290 -13.46 -2.23 11.87
C ASP A 290 -13.92 -3.26 12.92
N ASN A 291 -12.98 -3.87 13.62
CA ASN A 291 -13.23 -4.91 14.64
C ASN A 291 -14.20 -6.02 14.16
N GLY A 292 -14.11 -6.43 12.89
CA GLY A 292 -14.96 -7.43 12.27
C GLY A 292 -16.36 -6.95 11.91
N GLN A 293 -16.63 -5.66 11.99
CA GLN A 293 -17.90 -5.03 11.62
C GLN A 293 -17.76 -4.17 10.36
N VAL A 294 -18.74 -4.24 9.48
CA VAL A 294 -18.81 -3.40 8.28
C VAL A 294 -19.01 -1.94 8.68
N CYS A 295 -18.16 -1.04 8.18
CA CYS A 295 -18.26 0.39 8.42
C CYS A 295 -19.46 1.00 7.67
N SER A 296 -20.01 2.09 8.19
CA SER A 296 -21.08 2.87 7.57
C SER A 296 -20.54 3.92 6.58
N GLY A 297 -21.43 4.51 5.76
CA GLY A 297 -21.07 5.62 4.86
C GLY A 297 -20.25 5.22 3.63
N LEU A 298 -20.23 3.92 3.28
CA LEU A 298 -19.50 3.43 2.13
C LEU A 298 -20.21 3.74 0.80
N VAL A 299 -19.44 3.93 -0.27
CA VAL A 299 -19.97 4.26 -1.61
C VAL A 299 -20.73 3.11 -2.23
N ASN A 300 -21.93 3.38 -2.76
CA ASN A 300 -22.92 2.40 -3.21
C ASN A 300 -22.86 2.02 -4.70
N GLY A 301 -22.01 2.53 -5.53
CA GLY A 301 -21.92 2.13 -6.95
C GLY A 301 -21.19 0.81 -7.13
N ALA A 302 -21.77 -0.13 -7.91
CA ALA A 302 -21.04 -1.33 -8.34
C ALA A 302 -19.92 -0.93 -9.32
N ALA A 303 -18.70 -1.37 -9.03
CA ALA A 303 -17.50 -1.06 -9.82
C ALA A 303 -16.40 -2.10 -9.53
N PRO A 304 -15.33 -2.16 -10.35
CA PRO A 304 -14.12 -2.85 -9.96
C PRO A 304 -13.60 -2.30 -8.64
N ARG A 305 -13.13 -3.15 -7.73
CA ARG A 305 -12.65 -2.74 -6.41
C ARG A 305 -11.36 -3.45 -6.04
N THR A 306 -10.55 -2.75 -5.26
CA THR A 306 -9.33 -3.29 -4.64
C THR A 306 -9.39 -3.01 -3.15
N ALA A 307 -9.05 -4.00 -2.34
CA ALA A 307 -9.04 -3.88 -0.89
C ALA A 307 -7.92 -4.72 -0.26
N VAL A 308 -7.55 -4.36 0.95
CA VAL A 308 -6.63 -5.13 1.78
C VAL A 308 -7.28 -5.36 3.14
N GLY A 309 -7.28 -6.61 3.59
CA GLY A 309 -7.82 -7.00 4.89
C GLY A 309 -6.79 -7.69 5.77
N LEU A 310 -6.92 -7.50 7.08
CA LEU A 310 -6.11 -8.13 8.10
C LEU A 310 -6.99 -9.05 8.93
N LYS A 311 -6.61 -10.33 9.04
CA LYS A 311 -7.26 -11.32 9.88
C LYS A 311 -6.74 -11.25 11.32
N ARG A 312 -7.46 -11.85 12.25
CA ARG A 312 -7.07 -11.89 13.68
C ARG A 312 -5.74 -12.60 13.92
N ASP A 313 -5.38 -13.57 13.11
CA ASP A 313 -4.12 -14.32 13.18
C ASP A 313 -2.93 -13.60 12.51
N GLY A 314 -3.15 -12.37 12.04
CA GLY A 314 -2.15 -11.58 11.32
C GLY A 314 -2.06 -11.87 9.81
N SER A 315 -2.83 -12.82 9.30
CA SER A 315 -2.86 -13.10 7.85
C SER A 315 -3.46 -11.92 7.09
N LEU A 316 -2.87 -11.62 5.93
CA LEU A 316 -3.25 -10.53 5.03
C LEU A 316 -4.08 -11.07 3.87
N VAL A 317 -5.15 -10.37 3.52
CA VAL A 317 -5.96 -10.63 2.33
C VAL A 317 -5.77 -9.48 1.35
N LEU A 318 -5.17 -9.74 0.19
CA LEU A 318 -5.12 -8.81 -0.94
C LEU A 318 -6.28 -9.15 -1.87
N TYR A 319 -7.24 -8.28 -2.02
CA TYR A 319 -8.52 -8.54 -2.68
C TYR A 319 -8.73 -7.66 -3.91
N THR A 320 -9.23 -8.26 -4.99
CA THR A 320 -9.72 -7.54 -6.17
C THR A 320 -11.02 -8.17 -6.66
N ILE A 321 -11.95 -7.36 -7.14
CA ILE A 321 -13.11 -7.79 -7.92
C ILE A 321 -13.14 -7.00 -9.23
N ASP A 322 -13.23 -7.72 -10.34
CA ASP A 322 -13.38 -7.13 -11.66
C ASP A 322 -14.77 -6.49 -11.78
N GLY A 323 -14.97 -5.57 -12.73
CA GLY A 323 -16.29 -4.93 -12.85
C GLY A 323 -16.45 -4.11 -14.13
N ARG A 324 -17.65 -3.52 -14.31
CA ARG A 324 -18.03 -2.73 -15.50
C ARG A 324 -17.98 -3.52 -16.80
N GLN A 325 -18.12 -4.84 -16.74
CA GLN A 325 -18.06 -5.76 -17.88
C GLN A 325 -19.26 -6.71 -17.81
N SER A 326 -20.39 -6.33 -18.43
CA SER A 326 -21.59 -7.17 -18.47
C SER A 326 -21.30 -8.53 -19.11
N GLY A 327 -21.88 -9.59 -18.56
CA GLY A 327 -21.61 -10.97 -18.96
C GLY A 327 -20.29 -11.56 -18.46
N TYR A 328 -19.45 -10.76 -17.79
CA TYR A 328 -18.21 -11.23 -17.18
C TYR A 328 -18.12 -10.84 -15.69
N SER A 329 -18.18 -9.56 -15.37
CA SER A 329 -18.21 -9.06 -14.00
C SER A 329 -18.75 -7.64 -13.93
N ILE A 330 -19.80 -7.44 -13.15
CA ILE A 330 -20.36 -6.09 -12.92
C ILE A 330 -19.64 -5.34 -11.81
N GLY A 331 -18.87 -6.05 -10.96
CA GLY A 331 -18.21 -5.50 -9.78
C GLY A 331 -19.07 -5.52 -8.53
N ALA A 332 -18.64 -4.78 -7.52
CA ALA A 332 -19.30 -4.70 -6.23
C ALA A 332 -19.35 -3.28 -5.68
N THR A 333 -20.29 -3.00 -4.78
CA THR A 333 -20.27 -1.80 -3.94
C THR A 333 -19.19 -1.94 -2.86
N LEU A 334 -18.75 -0.83 -2.26
CA LEU A 334 -17.81 -0.92 -1.14
C LEU A 334 -18.42 -1.65 0.07
N THR A 335 -19.73 -1.53 0.29
CA THR A 335 -20.43 -2.28 1.33
C THR A 335 -20.35 -3.79 1.09
N GLN A 336 -20.55 -4.24 -0.14
CA GLN A 336 -20.43 -5.66 -0.50
C GLN A 336 -19.00 -6.18 -0.36
N VAL A 337 -18.01 -5.37 -0.74
CA VAL A 337 -16.58 -5.71 -0.50
C VAL A 337 -16.29 -5.80 0.99
N ALA A 338 -16.81 -4.87 1.81
CA ALA A 338 -16.64 -4.90 3.25
C ALA A 338 -17.27 -6.17 3.88
N GLN A 339 -18.48 -6.53 3.46
CA GLN A 339 -19.13 -7.78 3.88
C GLN A 339 -18.29 -8.99 3.47
N ARG A 340 -17.81 -9.03 2.21
CA ARG A 340 -16.94 -10.10 1.73
C ARG A 340 -15.64 -10.21 2.53
N MET A 341 -15.04 -9.09 2.92
CA MET A 341 -13.85 -9.10 3.79
C MET A 341 -14.15 -9.72 5.17
N VAL A 342 -15.33 -9.45 5.75
CA VAL A 342 -15.78 -10.11 7.00
C VAL A 342 -15.96 -11.60 6.78
N GLU A 343 -16.60 -12.03 5.69
CA GLU A 343 -16.76 -13.47 5.33
C GLU A 343 -15.40 -14.17 5.17
N LEU A 344 -14.39 -13.47 4.61
CA LEU A 344 -13.02 -13.96 4.51
C LEU A 344 -12.25 -13.97 5.85
N GLY A 345 -12.88 -13.53 6.96
CA GLY A 345 -12.33 -13.54 8.31
C GLY A 345 -11.50 -12.32 8.67
N CYS A 346 -11.58 -11.24 7.90
CA CYS A 346 -10.87 -10.00 8.20
C CYS A 346 -11.52 -9.27 9.38
N VAL A 347 -10.70 -8.79 10.32
CA VAL A 347 -11.13 -7.95 11.45
C VAL A 347 -10.92 -6.46 11.17
N THR A 348 -10.03 -6.13 10.24
CA THR A 348 -9.83 -4.77 9.70
C THR A 348 -9.65 -4.88 8.20
N ALA A 349 -10.25 -3.95 7.44
CA ALA A 349 -10.03 -3.86 6.00
C ALA A 349 -10.09 -2.42 5.52
N LEU A 350 -9.25 -2.09 4.54
CA LEU A 350 -9.14 -0.78 3.91
C LEU A 350 -9.33 -0.89 2.40
N SER A 351 -9.94 0.15 1.79
CA SER A 351 -10.10 0.25 0.33
C SER A 351 -8.91 0.94 -0.29
N LEU A 352 -8.33 0.31 -1.29
CA LEU A 352 -7.40 0.91 -2.25
C LEU A 352 -8.15 1.44 -3.48
N ASP A 353 -7.43 2.02 -4.43
CA ASP A 353 -8.06 2.59 -5.63
C ASP A 353 -8.79 1.52 -6.45
N GLY A 354 -9.93 1.89 -6.98
CA GLY A 354 -10.84 1.02 -7.69
C GLY A 354 -11.03 1.44 -9.15
N GLY A 355 -12.15 0.98 -9.73
CA GLY A 355 -12.50 1.36 -11.09
C GLY A 355 -11.45 0.90 -12.11
N GLY A 356 -10.98 1.84 -12.94
CA GLY A 356 -9.97 1.55 -13.97
C GLY A 356 -8.59 1.17 -13.42
N SER A 357 -8.30 1.52 -12.17
CA SER A 357 -7.03 1.19 -11.50
C SER A 357 -6.99 -0.23 -10.95
N THR A 358 -8.16 -0.89 -10.75
CA THR A 358 -8.20 -2.26 -10.22
C THR A 358 -7.39 -3.19 -11.11
N ALA A 359 -6.30 -3.71 -10.58
CA ALA A 359 -5.38 -4.58 -11.29
C ALA A 359 -4.71 -5.57 -10.33
N ARG A 360 -4.33 -6.72 -10.88
CA ARG A 360 -3.59 -7.74 -10.16
C ARG A 360 -2.46 -8.31 -11.01
N TYR A 361 -1.44 -8.76 -10.34
CA TYR A 361 -0.33 -9.54 -10.91
C TYR A 361 -0.26 -10.88 -10.20
N ARG A 362 -0.06 -11.95 -10.95
CA ARG A 362 0.32 -13.25 -10.41
C ARG A 362 1.41 -13.87 -11.26
N ARG A 363 2.37 -14.48 -10.62
CA ARG A 363 3.37 -15.31 -11.31
C ARG A 363 2.78 -16.71 -11.50
N LEU A 364 2.64 -17.17 -12.74
CA LEU A 364 2.37 -18.57 -13.01
C LEU A 364 3.63 -19.37 -12.66
N SER A 365 3.52 -20.34 -11.74
CA SER A 365 4.67 -21.19 -11.42
C SER A 365 5.02 -22.04 -12.64
N THR A 366 6.23 -21.93 -13.14
CA THR A 366 6.80 -22.84 -14.17
C THR A 366 7.38 -24.10 -13.53
N SER A 367 6.82 -24.57 -12.40
CA SER A 367 7.26 -25.81 -11.76
C SER A 367 6.78 -27.02 -12.56
N PRO A 368 7.65 -28.00 -12.90
CA PRO A 368 7.27 -29.20 -13.63
C PRO A 368 6.24 -30.10 -12.94
N ARG A 369 5.92 -29.85 -11.66
CA ARG A 369 4.90 -30.61 -10.89
C ARG A 369 3.46 -30.33 -11.30
N ALA A 370 3.17 -29.20 -11.96
CA ALA A 370 1.80 -28.88 -12.39
C ALA A 370 1.39 -29.60 -13.69
N ALA A 371 2.31 -30.21 -14.43
CA ALA A 371 2.01 -30.91 -15.68
C ALA A 371 1.62 -32.40 -15.51
N ALA A 372 1.70 -32.94 -14.31
CA ALA A 372 1.45 -34.37 -14.05
C ALA A 372 0.02 -34.70 -13.60
N SER A 373 -0.86 -33.71 -13.39
CA SER A 373 -2.25 -33.93 -12.95
C SER A 373 -3.32 -33.67 -14.02
N ALA A 374 -2.91 -33.42 -15.29
CA ALA A 374 -3.82 -33.31 -16.44
C ALA A 374 -3.61 -34.49 -17.39
N ARG A 375 -3.98 -35.73 -16.96
CA ARG A 375 -4.30 -36.87 -17.82
C ARG A 375 -5.50 -37.62 -17.24
#